data_b36ec25a06beea21e435df8673867bcc
#
_entry.id   b36ec25a06beea21e435df8673867bcc
#
_cell.length_a   1.000
_cell.length_b   1.000
_cell.length_c   1.000
_cell.angle_alpha   90.00
_cell.angle_beta   90.00
_cell.angle_gamma   90.00
#
_symmetry.space_group_name_H-M   'P 1'
#
loop_
_entity.id
_entity.type
_entity.pdbx_description
1 polymer ?
#
loop_
_entity_poly.entity_id
_entity_poly.type
_entity_poly.pdbx_seq_one_letter_code
_entity_poly.pdbx_strand_id
1 'polypeptide(L)'
;MTDPLRYPLHPRVQDLWFWQSLIGSAVIALPGMLAGLLSGNWLLAAASVLVGVLLLLLARHYYRRYAAQFRCELSDDGLLVARGVWWRSEHYTPRSRIQHTEVKQGPIARHYEMATLKVYTAGTHLGELEVEGLAHAEALSLRDHLLGRDGRDAV
;
A
#
# COMPACT_ATOMS: atom_id res chain seq x y z
N MET A 1 8.68 29.34 2.51
CA MET A 1 8.44 27.99 3.06
C MET A 1 7.10 27.60 2.50
N THR A 2 7.10 26.89 1.38
CA THR A 2 5.89 26.32 0.79
C THR A 2 5.44 25.15 1.64
N ASP A 3 4.14 25.10 1.96
CA ASP A 3 3.58 23.96 2.70
C ASP A 3 3.85 22.67 1.91
N PRO A 4 4.29 21.56 2.55
CA PRO A 4 4.57 20.32 1.85
C PRO A 4 3.27 19.77 1.22
N LEU A 5 3.35 19.37 -0.03
CA LEU A 5 2.24 18.72 -0.72
C LEU A 5 2.04 17.33 -0.12
N ARG A 6 0.82 17.03 0.29
CA ARG A 6 0.47 15.75 0.91
C ARG A 6 -0.29 14.87 -0.07
N TYR A 7 0.16 13.62 -0.18
CA TYR A 7 -0.44 12.59 -1.02
C TYR A 7 -1.03 11.50 -0.12
N PRO A 8 -2.34 11.55 0.16
CA PRO A 8 -2.99 10.55 1.00
C PRO A 8 -3.17 9.22 0.25
N LEU A 9 -3.38 8.14 1.00
CA LEU A 9 -3.81 6.86 0.41
C LEU A 9 -5.21 7.00 -0.19
N HIS A 10 -5.42 6.31 -1.31
CA HIS A 10 -6.74 6.26 -1.95
C HIS A 10 -7.79 5.67 -1.00
N PRO A 11 -8.99 6.26 -0.86
CA PRO A 11 -10.01 5.79 0.08
C PRO A 11 -10.36 4.31 -0.08
N ARG A 12 -10.39 3.80 -1.32
CA ARG A 12 -10.72 2.40 -1.64
C ARG A 12 -9.55 1.42 -1.45
N VAL A 13 -8.36 1.87 -1.04
CA VAL A 13 -7.24 0.96 -0.74
C VAL A 13 -7.60 -0.02 0.38
N GLN A 14 -8.46 0.39 1.32
CA GLN A 14 -8.93 -0.47 2.39
C GLN A 14 -9.82 -1.61 1.87
N ASP A 15 -10.60 -1.37 0.81
CA ASP A 15 -11.44 -2.40 0.17
C ASP A 15 -10.55 -3.45 -0.52
N LEU A 16 -9.50 -3.01 -1.20
CA LEU A 16 -8.53 -3.92 -1.82
C LEU A 16 -7.86 -4.82 -0.76
N TRP A 17 -7.38 -4.25 0.31
CA TRP A 17 -6.75 -5.00 1.41
C TRP A 17 -7.75 -5.91 2.13
N PHE A 18 -9.01 -5.50 2.24
CA PHE A 18 -10.07 -6.36 2.76
C PHE A 18 -10.27 -7.61 1.91
N TRP A 19 -10.39 -7.47 0.59
CA TRP A 19 -10.52 -8.61 -0.33
C TRP A 19 -9.30 -9.53 -0.31
N GLN A 20 -8.10 -8.99 -0.28
CA GLN A 20 -6.87 -9.77 -0.13
C GLN A 20 -6.86 -10.56 1.18
N SER A 21 -7.25 -9.92 2.28
CA SER A 21 -7.33 -10.56 3.61
C SER A 21 -8.41 -11.64 3.65
N LEU A 22 -9.54 -11.42 3.00
CA LEU A 22 -10.63 -12.40 2.89
C LEU A 22 -10.15 -13.64 2.14
N ILE A 23 -9.51 -13.47 1.00
CA ILE A 23 -8.95 -14.58 0.22
C ILE A 23 -7.89 -15.32 1.06
N GLY A 24 -6.95 -14.60 1.67
CA GLY A 24 -5.91 -15.20 2.51
C GLY A 24 -6.47 -15.99 3.69
N SER A 25 -7.46 -15.44 4.40
CA SER A 25 -8.12 -16.13 5.52
C SER A 25 -8.91 -17.34 5.07
N ALA A 26 -9.58 -17.29 3.90
CA ALA A 26 -10.30 -18.40 3.31
C ALA A 26 -9.35 -19.54 2.92
N VAL A 27 -8.22 -19.24 2.29
CA VAL A 27 -7.20 -20.26 1.91
C VAL A 27 -6.68 -21.02 3.14
N ILE A 28 -6.59 -20.38 4.30
CA ILE A 28 -6.16 -21.02 5.54
C ILE A 28 -7.32 -21.80 6.19
N ALA A 29 -8.53 -21.24 6.23
CA ALA A 29 -9.65 -21.82 6.95
C ALA A 29 -10.35 -22.96 6.21
N LEU A 30 -10.48 -22.87 4.87
CA LEU A 30 -11.22 -23.85 4.07
C LEU A 30 -10.69 -25.28 4.16
N PRO A 31 -9.36 -25.57 4.09
CA PRO A 31 -8.86 -26.92 4.20
C PRO A 31 -9.18 -27.56 5.55
N GLY A 32 -9.02 -26.82 6.64
CA GLY A 32 -9.34 -27.31 7.99
C GLY A 32 -10.83 -27.53 8.20
N MET A 33 -11.67 -26.66 7.65
CA MET A 33 -13.13 -26.80 7.67
C MET A 33 -13.55 -28.07 6.89
N LEU A 34 -13.04 -28.27 5.67
CA LEU A 34 -13.35 -29.47 4.87
C LEU A 34 -12.87 -30.74 5.54
N ALA A 35 -11.65 -30.76 6.08
CA ALA A 35 -11.12 -31.90 6.82
C ALA A 35 -11.98 -32.24 8.04
N GLY A 36 -12.43 -31.25 8.77
CA GLY A 36 -13.33 -31.41 9.91
C GLY A 36 -14.69 -32.00 9.51
N LEU A 37 -15.28 -31.52 8.43
CA LEU A 37 -16.55 -32.02 7.91
C LEU A 37 -16.43 -33.46 7.41
N LEU A 38 -15.39 -33.78 6.64
CA LEU A 38 -15.16 -35.11 6.09
C LEU A 38 -14.86 -36.17 7.16
N SER A 39 -14.17 -35.77 8.24
CA SER A 39 -13.87 -36.66 9.37
C SER A 39 -14.99 -36.75 10.41
N GLY A 40 -16.09 -36.01 10.24
CA GLY A 40 -17.16 -35.92 11.25
C GLY A 40 -16.77 -35.15 12.50
N ASN A 41 -15.61 -34.48 12.51
CA ASN A 41 -15.13 -33.71 13.63
C ASN A 41 -15.56 -32.24 13.51
N TRP A 42 -16.76 -31.96 13.97
CA TRP A 42 -17.34 -30.61 13.90
C TRP A 42 -16.56 -29.56 14.72
N LEU A 43 -15.82 -29.98 15.76
CA LEU A 43 -14.97 -29.05 16.54
C LEU A 43 -13.79 -28.54 15.68
N LEU A 44 -13.19 -29.42 14.90
CA LEU A 44 -12.12 -29.03 13.96
C LEU A 44 -12.64 -28.05 12.91
N ALA A 45 -13.83 -28.33 12.33
CA ALA A 45 -14.46 -27.44 11.36
C ALA A 45 -14.73 -26.06 11.98
N ALA A 46 -15.35 -26.03 13.16
CA ALA A 46 -15.68 -24.79 13.86
C ALA A 46 -14.42 -23.99 14.25
N ALA A 47 -13.37 -24.67 14.75
CA ALA A 47 -12.10 -24.03 15.08
C ALA A 47 -11.44 -23.40 13.85
N SER A 48 -11.47 -24.07 12.70
CA SER A 48 -10.90 -23.54 11.45
C SER A 48 -11.63 -22.28 10.98
N VAL A 49 -12.96 -22.23 11.07
CA VAL A 49 -13.75 -21.05 10.74
C VAL A 49 -13.44 -19.90 11.72
N LEU A 50 -13.35 -20.22 13.01
CA LEU A 50 -13.00 -19.23 14.05
C LEU A 50 -11.63 -18.59 13.78
N VAL A 51 -10.63 -19.41 13.44
CA VAL A 51 -9.28 -18.93 13.07
C VAL A 51 -9.36 -18.01 11.84
N GLY A 52 -10.10 -18.40 10.79
CA GLY A 52 -10.28 -17.57 9.60
C GLY A 52 -10.92 -16.21 9.92
N VAL A 53 -11.97 -16.19 10.72
CA VAL A 53 -12.62 -14.96 11.15
C VAL A 53 -11.66 -14.08 11.99
N LEU A 54 -10.93 -14.68 12.91
CA LEU A 54 -9.96 -13.96 13.75
C LEU A 54 -8.86 -13.32 12.88
N LEU A 55 -8.32 -14.07 11.92
CA LEU A 55 -7.31 -13.54 10.97
C LEU A 55 -7.85 -12.37 10.17
N LEU A 56 -9.09 -12.46 9.68
CA LEU A 56 -9.74 -11.37 8.94
C LEU A 56 -9.92 -10.12 9.79
N LEU A 57 -10.34 -10.26 11.04
CA LEU A 57 -10.51 -9.14 11.97
C LEU A 57 -9.18 -8.49 12.32
N LEU A 58 -8.14 -9.29 12.56
CA LEU A 58 -6.78 -8.80 12.84
C LEU A 58 -6.22 -8.06 11.63
N ALA A 59 -6.37 -8.60 10.42
CA ALA A 59 -5.93 -7.96 9.19
C ALA A 59 -6.66 -6.62 8.97
N ARG A 60 -7.99 -6.59 9.16
CA ARG A 60 -8.79 -5.36 9.06
C ARG A 60 -8.32 -4.30 10.07
N HIS A 61 -8.07 -4.70 11.30
CA HIS A 61 -7.57 -3.79 12.34
C HIS A 61 -6.19 -3.23 11.97
N TYR A 62 -5.28 -4.11 11.51
CA TYR A 62 -3.94 -3.74 11.08
C TYR A 62 -3.97 -2.73 9.93
N TYR A 63 -4.70 -3.01 8.85
CA TYR A 63 -4.75 -2.14 7.67
C TYR A 63 -5.42 -0.78 7.94
N ARG A 64 -6.41 -0.75 8.82
CA ARG A 64 -7.00 0.53 9.29
C ARG A 64 -5.97 1.40 10.00
N ARG A 65 -5.16 0.80 10.88
CA ARG A 65 -4.08 1.51 11.56
C ARG A 65 -2.97 1.92 10.61
N TYR A 66 -2.64 1.06 9.65
CA TYR A 66 -1.64 1.35 8.64
C TYR A 66 -2.05 2.58 7.81
N ALA A 67 -3.28 2.60 7.30
CA ALA A 67 -3.79 3.74 6.53
C ALA A 67 -3.80 5.05 7.33
N ALA A 68 -4.13 4.99 8.63
CA ALA A 68 -4.16 6.16 9.50
C ALA A 68 -2.74 6.74 9.80
N GLN A 69 -1.70 5.91 9.70
CA GLN A 69 -0.32 6.30 9.99
C GLN A 69 0.52 6.56 8.74
N PHE A 70 -0.01 6.26 7.56
CA PHE A 70 0.67 6.52 6.30
C PHE A 70 0.76 8.02 6.04
N ARG A 71 1.96 8.49 5.66
CA ARG A 71 2.21 9.86 5.25
C ARG A 71 3.14 9.84 4.04
N CYS A 72 2.75 10.56 3.02
CA CYS A 72 3.57 10.85 1.86
C CYS A 72 3.57 12.36 1.67
N GLU A 73 4.70 13.00 1.88
CA GLU A 73 4.84 14.46 1.83
C GLU A 73 5.97 14.82 0.87
N LEU A 74 5.66 15.68 -0.08
CA LEU A 74 6.62 16.23 -1.03
C LEU A 74 6.95 17.67 -0.61
N SER A 75 8.23 17.94 -0.36
CA SER A 75 8.78 19.27 -0.15
C SER A 75 9.66 19.69 -1.34
N ASP A 76 10.10 20.96 -1.31
CA ASP A 76 11.04 21.46 -2.31
C ASP A 76 12.36 20.67 -2.32
N ASP A 77 12.78 20.17 -1.15
CA ASP A 77 14.04 19.46 -0.95
C ASP A 77 13.97 17.95 -1.24
N GLY A 78 12.79 17.33 -1.12
CA GLY A 78 12.67 15.88 -1.30
C GLY A 78 11.32 15.28 -0.94
N LEU A 79 11.25 13.96 -1.05
CA LEU A 79 10.10 13.13 -0.75
C LEU A 79 10.27 12.45 0.61
N LEU A 80 9.32 12.64 1.51
CA LEU A 80 9.19 11.95 2.79
C LEU A 80 8.07 10.92 2.69
N VAL A 81 8.38 9.67 2.97
CA VAL A 81 7.39 8.58 3.09
C VAL A 81 7.52 7.95 4.46
N ALA A 82 6.50 8.13 5.29
CA ALA A 82 6.38 7.48 6.59
C ALA A 82 5.30 6.40 6.55
N ARG A 83 5.64 5.20 7.00
CA ARG A 83 4.73 4.05 7.00
C ARG A 83 5.01 3.09 8.15
N GLY A 84 4.01 2.28 8.50
CA GLY A 84 4.13 1.20 9.49
C GLY A 84 3.20 1.38 10.66
N VAL A 85 2.83 0.27 11.31
CA VAL A 85 1.94 0.21 12.49
C VAL A 85 2.74 -0.10 13.75
N TRP A 86 3.48 -1.21 13.75
CA TRP A 86 4.30 -1.67 14.86
C TRP A 86 5.73 -1.13 14.77
N TRP A 87 6.32 -1.23 13.58
CA TRP A 87 7.60 -0.61 13.23
C TRP A 87 7.31 0.58 12.32
N ARG A 88 7.61 1.77 12.78
CA ARG A 88 7.52 2.98 11.97
C ARG A 88 8.82 3.16 11.21
N SER A 89 8.73 3.32 9.92
CA SER A 89 9.86 3.67 9.06
C SER A 89 9.56 4.98 8.36
N GLU A 90 10.51 5.89 8.41
CA GLU A 90 10.48 7.13 7.66
C GLU A 90 11.63 7.12 6.66
N HIS A 91 11.28 7.25 5.40
CA HIS A 91 12.25 7.33 4.31
C HIS A 91 12.20 8.72 3.73
N TYR A 92 13.30 9.45 3.89
CA TYR A 92 13.50 10.74 3.25
C TYR A 92 14.42 10.57 2.05
N THR A 93 13.95 10.99 0.88
CA THR A 93 14.70 10.91 -0.37
C THR A 93 14.87 12.30 -0.94
N PRO A 94 16.10 12.87 -0.91
CA PRO A 94 16.39 14.15 -1.55
C PRO A 94 16.14 14.09 -3.05
N ARG A 95 15.60 15.14 -3.64
CA ARG A 95 15.37 15.22 -5.10
C ARG A 95 16.63 14.97 -5.92
N SER A 96 17.78 15.41 -5.44
CA SER A 96 19.07 15.21 -6.11
C SER A 96 19.52 13.76 -6.24
N ARG A 97 18.93 12.84 -5.47
CA ARG A 97 19.22 11.41 -5.52
C ARG A 97 18.21 10.60 -6.35
N ILE A 98 17.13 11.20 -6.79
CA ILE A 98 16.11 10.53 -7.61
C ILE A 98 16.66 10.41 -9.04
N GLN A 99 16.77 9.18 -9.53
CA GLN A 99 17.24 8.90 -10.88
C GLN A 99 16.10 8.81 -11.88
N HIS A 100 15.11 7.99 -11.57
CA HIS A 100 13.89 7.90 -12.36
C HIS A 100 12.73 7.44 -11.49
N THR A 101 11.51 7.62 -12.02
CA THR A 101 10.27 7.23 -11.37
C THR A 101 9.43 6.42 -12.33
N GLU A 102 8.74 5.42 -11.82
CA GLU A 102 7.84 4.56 -12.58
C GLU A 102 6.48 4.49 -11.88
N VAL A 103 5.39 4.70 -12.63
CA VAL A 103 4.03 4.50 -12.12
C VAL A 103 3.54 3.15 -12.62
N LYS A 104 3.29 2.22 -11.69
CA LYS A 104 2.76 0.88 -11.98
C LYS A 104 1.29 0.78 -11.60
N GLN A 105 0.54 0.14 -12.47
CA GLN A 105 -0.87 -0.12 -12.26
C GLN A 105 -1.20 -1.56 -12.66
N GLY A 106 -1.36 -2.44 -11.66
CA GLY A 106 -1.80 -3.81 -11.89
C GLY A 106 -3.30 -3.88 -12.29
N PRO A 107 -3.78 -5.06 -12.74
CA PRO A 107 -5.17 -5.22 -13.18
C PRO A 107 -6.20 -4.82 -12.11
N ILE A 108 -5.98 -5.24 -10.88
CA ILE A 108 -6.86 -4.94 -9.74
C ILE A 108 -6.76 -3.45 -9.37
N ALA A 109 -5.54 -2.91 -9.29
CA ALA A 109 -5.30 -1.51 -9.00
C ALA A 109 -5.95 -0.59 -10.05
N ARG A 110 -5.96 -1.01 -11.33
CA ARG A 110 -6.63 -0.30 -12.41
C ARG A 110 -8.14 -0.24 -12.21
N HIS A 111 -8.76 -1.34 -11.76
CA HIS A 111 -10.20 -1.37 -11.48
C HIS A 111 -10.60 -0.38 -10.38
N TYR A 112 -9.71 -0.16 -9.42
CA TYR A 112 -9.92 0.79 -8.31
C TYR A 112 -9.31 2.17 -8.54
N GLU A 113 -8.80 2.45 -9.76
CA GLU A 113 -8.12 3.71 -10.11
C GLU A 113 -6.93 4.04 -9.20
N MET A 114 -6.25 3.01 -8.70
CA MET A 114 -5.06 3.12 -7.87
C MET A 114 -3.79 2.84 -8.65
N ALA A 115 -2.68 3.36 -8.14
CA ALA A 115 -1.35 3.10 -8.69
C ALA A 115 -0.30 3.02 -7.58
N THR A 116 0.84 2.43 -7.91
CA THR A 116 2.05 2.42 -7.10
C THR A 116 3.09 3.27 -7.81
N LEU A 117 3.62 4.26 -7.10
CA LEU A 117 4.77 5.03 -7.58
C LEU A 117 6.05 4.38 -7.06
N LYS A 118 6.94 4.02 -7.97
CA LYS A 118 8.29 3.56 -7.68
C LYS A 118 9.27 4.69 -7.94
N VAL A 119 10.09 4.98 -6.95
CA VAL A 119 11.13 6.01 -7.01
C VAL A 119 12.49 5.32 -6.89
N TYR A 120 13.29 5.40 -7.94
CA TYR A 120 14.62 4.81 -7.98
C TYR A 120 15.67 5.85 -7.59
N THR A 121 16.54 5.48 -6.65
CA THR A 121 17.53 6.37 -6.05
C THR A 121 18.95 5.86 -6.22
N ALA A 122 19.90 6.77 -6.43
CA ALA A 122 21.32 6.43 -6.50
C ALA A 122 21.93 6.27 -5.10
N GLY A 123 22.74 5.22 -4.90
CA GLY A 123 23.68 5.12 -3.79
C GLY A 123 23.09 4.70 -2.44
N THR A 124 21.91 4.12 -2.38
CA THR A 124 21.35 3.55 -1.13
C THR A 124 21.21 2.02 -1.26
N HIS A 125 21.38 1.30 -0.14
CA HIS A 125 21.10 -0.14 -0.08
C HIS A 125 19.63 -0.49 -0.40
N LEU A 126 18.75 0.51 -0.36
CA LEU A 126 17.36 0.45 -0.76
C LEU A 126 17.19 1.28 -2.04
N GLY A 127 17.76 0.85 -3.15
CA GLY A 127 17.75 1.56 -4.44
C GLY A 127 16.35 1.90 -5.00
N GLU A 128 15.29 1.44 -4.33
CA GLU A 128 13.90 1.60 -4.75
C GLU A 128 13.02 1.95 -3.54
N LEU A 129 12.25 3.04 -3.66
CA LEU A 129 11.20 3.43 -2.72
C LEU A 129 9.85 3.25 -3.40
N GLU A 130 9.00 2.38 -2.86
CA GLU A 130 7.64 2.16 -3.35
C GLU A 130 6.62 2.91 -2.49
N VAL A 131 5.73 3.64 -3.16
CA VAL A 131 4.57 4.31 -2.57
C VAL A 131 3.32 3.70 -3.18
N GLU A 132 2.72 2.76 -2.45
CA GLU A 132 1.55 2.01 -2.89
C GLU A 132 0.24 2.68 -2.47
N GLY A 133 -0.83 2.40 -3.22
CA GLY A 133 -2.19 2.80 -2.83
C GLY A 133 -2.51 4.27 -3.03
N LEU A 134 -1.78 4.97 -3.89
CA LEU A 134 -2.13 6.32 -4.34
C LEU A 134 -3.27 6.28 -5.38
N ALA A 135 -4.05 7.34 -5.47
CA ALA A 135 -4.89 7.52 -6.64
C ALA A 135 -4.01 7.65 -7.90
N HIS A 136 -4.46 7.10 -9.03
CA HIS A 136 -3.66 7.12 -10.25
C HIS A 136 -3.27 8.54 -10.67
N ALA A 137 -4.20 9.49 -10.58
CA ALA A 137 -3.94 10.91 -10.88
C ALA A 137 -2.93 11.52 -9.90
N GLU A 138 -2.99 11.16 -8.61
CA GLU A 138 -2.04 11.64 -7.60
C GLU A 138 -0.64 11.04 -7.81
N ALA A 139 -0.55 9.76 -8.20
CA ALA A 139 0.73 9.13 -8.53
C ALA A 139 1.40 9.80 -9.73
N LEU A 140 0.63 10.18 -10.75
CA LEU A 140 1.11 10.94 -11.91
C LEU A 140 1.55 12.35 -11.51
N SER A 141 0.73 13.06 -10.73
CA SER A 141 1.06 14.39 -10.22
C SER A 141 2.34 14.37 -9.38
N LEU A 142 2.47 13.42 -8.45
CA LEU A 142 3.66 13.26 -7.63
C LEU A 142 4.90 12.97 -8.48
N ARG A 143 4.78 12.11 -9.50
CA ARG A 143 5.87 11.85 -10.46
C ARG A 143 6.31 13.13 -11.17
N ASP A 144 5.36 13.91 -11.68
CA ASP A 144 5.65 15.10 -12.48
C ASP A 144 6.30 16.20 -11.60
N HIS A 145 5.83 16.36 -10.36
CA HIS A 145 6.45 17.24 -9.37
C HIS A 145 7.88 16.78 -9.00
N LEU A 146 8.13 15.47 -8.84
CA LEU A 146 9.46 14.95 -8.55
C LEU A 146 10.44 15.19 -9.69
N LEU A 147 9.99 15.10 -10.95
CA LEU A 147 10.82 15.31 -12.13
C LEU A 147 10.94 16.78 -12.55
N GLY A 148 10.31 17.70 -11.81
CA GLY A 148 10.32 19.14 -12.14
C GLY A 148 9.59 19.47 -13.45
N ARG A 149 8.67 18.60 -13.90
CA ARG A 149 7.86 18.79 -15.12
C ARG A 149 6.60 19.60 -14.88
N ASP A 150 6.56 20.41 -13.81
CA ASP A 150 5.44 21.32 -13.59
C ASP A 150 5.37 22.37 -14.69
N GLY A 151 4.56 22.07 -15.72
CA GLY A 151 4.05 23.07 -16.64
C GLY A 151 5.06 23.82 -17.52
N ARG A 152 6.35 23.39 -17.59
CA ARG A 152 7.34 24.09 -18.46
C ARG A 152 7.43 23.58 -19.89
N ASP A 153 6.78 22.46 -20.21
CA ASP A 153 6.79 21.89 -21.57
C ASP A 153 5.44 22.04 -22.30
N ALA A 154 4.62 23.03 -21.91
CA ALA A 154 3.41 23.41 -22.64
C ALA A 154 3.61 24.81 -23.28
N VAL A 155 4.60 24.91 -24.17
CA VAL A 155 4.71 25.99 -25.18
C VAL A 155 5.11 25.35 -26.49
#